data_107cd9cd8ea04a5ff89cf1b020cbba27
#
_entry.id   107cd9cd8ea04a5ff89cf1b020cbba27
#
_cell.length_a   1.000
_cell.length_b   1.000
_cell.length_c   1.000
_cell.angle_alpha   90.00
_cell.angle_beta   90.00
_cell.angle_gamma   90.00
#
_symmetry.space_group_name_H-M   'P 1'
#
loop_
_entity.id
_entity.type
_entity.pdbx_description
1 polymer ?
#
loop_
_entity_poly.entity_id
_entity_poly.type
_entity_poly.pdbx_seq_one_letter_code
_entity_poly.pdbx_strand_id
1 'polypeptide(L)'
;MDQRNIRIVAVGDELLSGVGDPRALGWFGRVMARTPQNVASVAAYNLAAPGEGGEALNARWFEEAARRFAQGADNRLVIAPSTLDIDLGLTHARSRLNLANMVDMASQSNIKVLVVGPPPTLDAERNRRIADLSAAYADVVTRRNHVYVDTFNPLLHHEQWRNDLAANDGKPGQSGYGLIAWLVLHRGWYSWLNLPEPV
;
A
#
# COMPACT_ATOMS: atom_id res chain seq x y z
N MET A 1 -20.31 14.54 21.46
CA MET A 1 -20.13 14.31 20.01
C MET A 1 -19.48 12.95 19.87
N ASP A 2 -20.11 12.03 19.18
CA ASP A 2 -19.49 10.73 18.93
C ASP A 2 -18.23 10.94 18.10
N GLN A 3 -17.12 10.45 18.62
CA GLN A 3 -15.84 10.52 17.94
C GLN A 3 -15.93 9.73 16.62
N ARG A 4 -15.49 10.31 15.50
CA ARG A 4 -15.47 9.62 14.20
C ARG A 4 -14.72 8.30 14.31
N ASN A 5 -15.32 7.22 13.83
CA ASN A 5 -14.74 5.88 13.85
C ASN A 5 -14.20 5.54 12.46
N ILE A 6 -12.88 5.41 12.32
CA ILE A 6 -12.21 5.04 11.08
C ILE A 6 -11.71 3.61 11.19
N ARG A 7 -12.02 2.78 10.20
CA ARG A 7 -11.48 1.43 10.09
C ARG A 7 -10.65 1.28 8.83
N ILE A 8 -9.37 1.01 9.01
CA ILE A 8 -8.40 0.87 7.92
C ILE A 8 -8.05 -0.60 7.77
N VAL A 9 -8.31 -1.17 6.61
CA VAL A 9 -7.83 -2.50 6.24
C VAL A 9 -6.74 -2.33 5.18
N ALA A 10 -5.57 -2.90 5.43
CA ALA A 10 -4.46 -2.92 4.47
C ALA A 10 -4.28 -4.34 3.94
N VAL A 11 -4.19 -4.48 2.62
CA VAL A 11 -3.99 -5.75 1.91
C VAL A 11 -2.79 -5.65 0.97
N GLY A 12 -2.03 -6.69 0.85
CA GLY A 12 -0.80 -6.75 0.05
C GLY A 12 0.07 -7.94 0.39
N ASP A 13 1.33 -7.86 0.03
CA ASP A 13 2.33 -8.91 0.11
C ASP A 13 3.35 -8.72 1.26
N GLU A 14 4.55 -9.28 1.07
CA GLU A 14 5.67 -9.21 2.03
C GLU A 14 6.12 -7.79 2.38
N LEU A 15 5.99 -6.82 1.45
CA LEU A 15 6.34 -5.42 1.74
C LEU A 15 5.35 -4.79 2.73
N LEU A 16 4.08 -5.17 2.65
CA LEU A 16 3.09 -4.74 3.62
C LEU A 16 3.29 -5.43 4.96
N SER A 17 3.69 -6.72 4.97
CA SER A 17 3.96 -7.46 6.21
C SER A 17 5.25 -7.02 6.91
N GLY A 18 6.13 -6.29 6.22
CA GLY A 18 7.39 -5.79 6.78
C GLY A 18 8.52 -6.82 6.76
N VAL A 19 8.51 -7.75 5.80
CA VAL A 19 9.61 -8.72 5.64
C VAL A 19 10.94 -7.99 5.45
N GLY A 20 11.95 -8.37 6.24
CA GLY A 20 13.27 -7.73 6.27
C GLY A 20 13.43 -6.63 7.32
N ASP A 21 12.35 -6.19 7.95
CA ASP A 21 12.39 -5.20 9.03
C ASP A 21 12.68 -5.89 10.38
N PRO A 22 13.82 -5.62 11.04
CA PRO A 22 14.14 -6.26 12.33
C PRO A 22 13.15 -5.89 13.45
N ARG A 23 12.34 -4.84 13.26
CA ARG A 23 11.28 -4.44 14.21
C ARG A 23 9.90 -4.97 13.85
N ALA A 24 9.76 -5.68 12.73
CA ALA A 24 8.49 -6.22 12.21
C ALA A 24 7.36 -5.17 12.09
N LEU A 25 7.69 -3.89 11.93
CA LEU A 25 6.70 -2.80 11.78
C LEU A 25 6.31 -2.58 10.31
N GLY A 26 7.23 -2.86 9.38
CA GLY A 26 7.07 -2.47 8.00
C GLY A 26 6.81 -0.96 7.84
N TRP A 27 6.36 -0.55 6.67
CA TRP A 27 5.95 0.85 6.46
C TRP A 27 4.59 1.17 7.09
N PHE A 28 3.66 0.20 7.06
CA PHE A 28 2.29 0.42 7.55
C PHE A 28 2.26 0.66 9.07
N GLY A 29 2.98 -0.12 9.84
CA GLY A 29 3.11 0.10 11.29
C GLY A 29 3.70 1.47 11.62
N ARG A 30 4.69 1.94 10.83
CA ARG A 30 5.29 3.27 10.99
C ARG A 30 4.32 4.41 10.65
N VAL A 31 3.50 4.23 9.63
CA VAL A 31 2.43 5.17 9.28
C VAL A 31 1.39 5.24 10.38
N MET A 32 0.94 4.09 10.88
CA MET A 32 -0.04 4.03 11.97
C MET A 32 0.47 4.67 13.26
N ALA A 33 1.75 4.49 13.59
CA ALA A 33 2.37 5.14 14.77
C ALA A 33 2.37 6.68 14.71
N ARG A 34 2.23 7.26 13.52
CA ARG A 34 2.16 8.71 13.28
C ARG A 34 0.76 9.21 12.93
N THR A 35 -0.22 8.32 12.88
CA THR A 35 -1.60 8.69 12.60
C THR A 35 -2.27 9.20 13.89
N PRO A 36 -2.82 10.44 13.91
CA PRO A 36 -3.43 11.02 15.10
C PRO A 36 -4.62 10.17 15.61
N GLN A 37 -4.58 9.79 16.88
CA GLN A 37 -5.64 9.02 17.55
C GLN A 37 -6.56 9.89 18.41
N ASN A 38 -6.20 11.14 18.64
CA ASN A 38 -6.95 12.08 19.48
C ASN A 38 -8.10 12.77 18.72
N VAL A 39 -8.09 12.75 17.39
CA VAL A 39 -9.10 13.40 16.53
C VAL A 39 -10.18 12.41 16.10
N ALA A 40 -9.83 11.16 15.93
CA ALA A 40 -10.72 10.08 15.54
C ALA A 40 -10.28 8.78 16.19
N SER A 41 -11.23 7.87 16.45
CA SER A 41 -10.91 6.49 16.81
C SER A 41 -10.48 5.75 15.56
N VAL A 42 -9.24 5.28 15.49
CA VAL A 42 -8.70 4.59 14.30
C VAL A 42 -8.34 3.16 14.66
N ALA A 43 -9.04 2.20 14.04
CA ALA A 43 -8.67 0.78 14.09
C ALA A 43 -8.03 0.37 12.76
N ALA A 44 -6.85 -0.25 12.80
CA ALA A 44 -6.11 -0.66 11.62
C ALA A 44 -5.81 -2.16 11.64
N TYR A 45 -5.98 -2.79 10.48
CA TYR A 45 -5.80 -4.24 10.29
C TYR A 45 -4.87 -4.50 9.11
N ASN A 46 -3.77 -5.20 9.36
CA ASN A 46 -2.83 -5.62 8.34
C ASN A 46 -3.16 -7.05 7.92
N LEU A 47 -3.63 -7.22 6.70
CA LEU A 47 -3.99 -8.50 6.07
C LEU A 47 -2.99 -8.87 4.97
N ALA A 48 -1.71 -8.61 5.21
CA ALA A 48 -0.65 -9.00 4.28
C ALA A 48 -0.51 -10.52 4.18
N ALA A 49 -0.31 -11.01 2.97
CA ALA A 49 0.03 -12.42 2.71
C ALA A 49 1.31 -12.48 1.85
N PRO A 50 2.47 -12.79 2.47
CA PRO A 50 3.72 -12.95 1.73
C PRO A 50 3.63 -13.99 0.62
N GLY A 51 4.23 -13.71 -0.54
CA GLY A 51 4.23 -14.60 -1.70
C GLY A 51 2.93 -14.59 -2.51
N GLU A 52 2.09 -13.57 -2.36
CA GLU A 52 0.81 -13.46 -3.04
C GLU A 52 0.86 -12.45 -4.20
N GLY A 53 0.45 -12.90 -5.39
CA GLY A 53 0.28 -12.04 -6.56
C GLY A 53 -1.11 -11.40 -6.63
N GLY A 54 -1.31 -10.52 -7.63
CA GLY A 54 -2.53 -9.73 -7.78
C GLY A 54 -3.81 -10.54 -7.97
N GLU A 55 -3.75 -11.73 -8.59
CA GLU A 55 -4.94 -12.59 -8.75
C GLU A 55 -5.43 -13.16 -7.42
N ALA A 56 -4.52 -13.71 -6.62
CA ALA A 56 -4.85 -14.27 -5.32
C ALA A 56 -5.34 -13.18 -4.36
N LEU A 57 -4.67 -12.03 -4.36
CA LEU A 57 -5.09 -10.86 -3.58
C LEU A 57 -6.50 -10.41 -3.96
N ASN A 58 -6.80 -10.27 -5.26
CA ASN A 58 -8.13 -9.90 -5.76
C ASN A 58 -9.21 -10.92 -5.35
N ALA A 59 -8.86 -12.19 -5.30
CA ALA A 59 -9.82 -13.25 -4.94
C ALA A 59 -10.23 -13.25 -3.46
N ARG A 60 -9.31 -12.87 -2.52
CA ARG A 60 -9.57 -13.00 -1.08
C ARG A 60 -9.92 -11.70 -0.35
N TRP A 61 -9.43 -10.55 -0.85
CA TRP A 61 -9.39 -9.32 -0.05
C TRP A 61 -10.73 -8.89 0.53
N PHE A 62 -11.81 -8.99 -0.26
CA PHE A 62 -13.10 -8.44 0.14
C PHE A 62 -13.73 -9.24 1.30
N GLU A 63 -13.69 -10.57 1.22
CA GLU A 63 -14.24 -11.43 2.27
C GLU A 63 -13.50 -11.23 3.60
N GLU A 64 -12.17 -11.13 3.55
CA GLU A 64 -11.36 -10.89 4.74
C GLU A 64 -11.54 -9.48 5.30
N ALA A 65 -11.55 -8.47 4.44
CA ALA A 65 -11.74 -7.08 4.85
C ALA A 65 -13.13 -6.82 5.43
N ALA A 66 -14.17 -7.43 4.87
CA ALA A 66 -15.54 -7.26 5.32
C ALA A 66 -15.75 -7.61 6.80
N ARG A 67 -14.97 -8.56 7.32
CA ARG A 67 -15.01 -8.94 8.75
C ARG A 67 -14.42 -7.85 9.69
N ARG A 68 -13.68 -6.88 9.15
CA ARG A 68 -13.03 -5.79 9.90
C ARG A 68 -13.75 -4.46 9.71
N PHE A 69 -14.47 -4.32 8.62
CA PHE A 69 -15.33 -3.18 8.40
C PHE A 69 -16.55 -3.19 9.33
N ALA A 70 -17.10 -2.03 9.59
CA ALA A 70 -18.30 -1.92 10.41
C ALA A 70 -19.32 -0.99 9.75
N GLN A 71 -20.58 -1.29 9.95
CA GLN A 71 -21.66 -0.40 9.57
C GLN A 71 -21.57 0.90 10.35
N GLY A 72 -21.73 2.04 9.68
CA GLY A 72 -21.62 3.37 10.30
C GLY A 72 -20.21 3.85 10.57
N ALA A 73 -19.16 3.03 10.33
CA ALA A 73 -17.78 3.49 10.38
C ALA A 73 -17.33 4.05 9.02
N ASP A 74 -16.31 4.91 9.05
CA ASP A 74 -15.58 5.36 7.87
C ASP A 74 -14.58 4.26 7.48
N ASN A 75 -15.03 3.35 6.61
CA ASN A 75 -14.24 2.22 6.16
C ASN A 75 -13.26 2.62 5.05
N ARG A 76 -12.00 2.25 5.21
CA ARG A 76 -10.88 2.62 4.32
C ARG A 76 -10.09 1.38 3.92
N LEU A 77 -9.70 1.31 2.66
CA LEU A 77 -8.87 0.23 2.12
C LEU A 77 -7.52 0.77 1.64
N VAL A 78 -6.45 0.19 2.13
CA VAL A 78 -5.10 0.37 1.60
C VAL A 78 -4.75 -0.86 0.78
N ILE A 79 -4.31 -0.67 -0.46
CA ILE A 79 -3.83 -1.75 -1.32
C ILE A 79 -2.34 -1.51 -1.60
N ALA A 80 -1.51 -2.49 -1.32
CA ALA A 80 -0.10 -2.51 -1.68
C ALA A 80 0.14 -3.68 -2.66
N PRO A 81 -0.05 -3.45 -3.98
CA PRO A 81 0.04 -4.51 -4.97
C PRO A 81 1.47 -5.04 -5.09
N SER A 82 1.59 -6.35 -5.24
CA SER A 82 2.86 -7.05 -5.37
C SER A 82 3.52 -6.85 -6.72
N THR A 83 4.86 -6.98 -6.77
CA THR A 83 5.62 -7.16 -8.00
C THR A 83 5.72 -8.62 -8.43
N LEU A 84 5.17 -9.56 -7.66
CA LEU A 84 5.18 -10.99 -7.97
C LEU A 84 4.47 -11.32 -9.28
N ASP A 85 3.50 -10.50 -9.69
CA ASP A 85 2.86 -10.61 -11.01
C ASP A 85 3.89 -10.64 -12.15
N ILE A 86 5.01 -9.93 -12.00
CA ILE A 86 6.12 -9.91 -12.95
C ILE A 86 6.78 -11.31 -13.03
N ASP A 87 7.02 -11.94 -11.89
CA ASP A 87 7.67 -13.25 -11.78
C ASP A 87 6.75 -14.37 -12.25
N LEU A 88 5.46 -14.21 -12.02
CA LEU A 88 4.41 -15.12 -12.51
C LEU A 88 4.12 -14.96 -14.01
N GLY A 89 4.77 -14.00 -14.69
CA GLY A 89 4.58 -13.76 -16.11
C GLY A 89 3.21 -13.17 -16.48
N LEU A 90 2.50 -12.55 -15.53
CA LEU A 90 1.24 -11.88 -15.82
C LEU A 90 1.49 -10.69 -16.77
N THR A 91 0.56 -10.49 -17.69
CA THR A 91 0.57 -9.29 -18.53
C THR A 91 0.17 -8.05 -17.71
N HIS A 92 0.68 -6.89 -18.10
CA HIS A 92 0.28 -5.62 -17.47
C HIS A 92 -1.25 -5.41 -17.52
N ALA A 93 -1.90 -5.86 -18.61
CA ALA A 93 -3.36 -5.80 -18.73
C ALA A 93 -4.06 -6.64 -17.64
N ARG A 94 -3.52 -7.81 -17.31
CA ARG A 94 -4.09 -8.69 -16.27
C ARG A 94 -3.88 -8.10 -14.88
N SER A 95 -2.68 -7.61 -14.57
CA SER A 95 -2.41 -6.95 -13.29
C SER A 95 -3.26 -5.68 -13.09
N ARG A 96 -3.42 -4.87 -14.16
CA ARG A 96 -4.34 -3.72 -14.16
C ARG A 96 -5.78 -4.12 -13.87
N LEU A 97 -6.25 -5.19 -14.49
CA LEU A 97 -7.62 -5.69 -14.31
C LEU A 97 -7.85 -6.13 -12.86
N ASN A 98 -6.91 -6.85 -12.27
CA ASN A 98 -7.01 -7.27 -10.87
C ASN A 98 -7.13 -6.07 -9.93
N LEU A 99 -6.27 -5.06 -10.08
CA LEU A 99 -6.37 -3.85 -9.26
C LEU A 99 -7.66 -3.07 -9.54
N ALA A 100 -8.06 -2.94 -10.80
CA ALA A 100 -9.30 -2.26 -11.17
C ALA A 100 -10.52 -2.90 -10.51
N ASN A 101 -10.61 -4.24 -10.54
CA ASN A 101 -11.70 -4.98 -9.88
C ASN A 101 -11.76 -4.71 -8.37
N MET A 102 -10.61 -4.68 -7.70
CA MET A 102 -10.54 -4.36 -6.27
C MET A 102 -11.03 -2.95 -5.97
N VAL A 103 -10.56 -1.96 -6.73
CA VAL A 103 -10.93 -0.55 -6.55
C VAL A 103 -12.41 -0.31 -6.88
N ASP A 104 -12.93 -0.94 -7.93
CA ASP A 104 -14.33 -0.82 -8.33
C ASP A 104 -15.27 -1.45 -7.28
N MET A 105 -14.92 -2.63 -6.75
CA MET A 105 -15.67 -3.29 -5.68
C MET A 105 -15.66 -2.47 -4.38
N ALA A 106 -14.51 -1.90 -4.01
CA ALA A 106 -14.40 -1.02 -2.86
C ALA A 106 -15.30 0.23 -3.03
N SER A 107 -15.29 0.84 -4.22
CA SER A 107 -16.11 2.01 -4.54
C SER A 107 -17.60 1.71 -4.46
N GLN A 108 -18.04 0.56 -5.00
CA GLN A 108 -19.43 0.09 -4.90
C GLN A 108 -19.88 -0.12 -3.46
N SER A 109 -18.93 -0.43 -2.57
CA SER A 109 -19.17 -0.62 -1.14
C SER A 109 -18.96 0.66 -0.31
N ASN A 110 -18.83 1.83 -0.95
CA ASN A 110 -18.52 3.13 -0.32
C ASN A 110 -17.22 3.13 0.50
N ILE A 111 -16.24 2.32 0.12
CA ILE A 111 -14.92 2.24 0.75
C ILE A 111 -13.95 3.10 -0.06
N LYS A 112 -13.32 4.08 0.59
CA LYS A 112 -12.29 4.91 -0.04
C LYS A 112 -10.96 4.16 -0.08
N VAL A 113 -10.29 4.19 -1.22
CA VAL A 113 -9.06 3.44 -1.47
C VAL A 113 -7.85 4.36 -1.50
N LEU A 114 -6.74 3.89 -0.93
CA LEU A 114 -5.39 4.41 -1.13
C LEU A 114 -4.52 3.25 -1.61
N VAL A 115 -3.81 3.45 -2.71
CA VAL A 115 -2.89 2.46 -3.26
C VAL A 115 -1.46 2.94 -3.07
N VAL A 116 -0.62 2.09 -2.50
CA VAL A 116 0.83 2.33 -2.38
C VAL A 116 1.50 1.52 -3.47
N GLY A 117 2.06 2.21 -4.47
CA GLY A 117 2.71 1.56 -5.60
C GLY A 117 3.97 0.78 -5.20
N PRO A 118 4.41 -0.18 -6.02
CA PRO A 118 5.59 -0.99 -5.73
C PRO A 118 6.87 -0.15 -5.82
N PRO A 119 7.79 -0.28 -4.84
CA PRO A 119 9.08 0.39 -4.88
C PRO A 119 10.07 -0.29 -5.84
N PRO A 120 11.17 0.40 -6.24
CA PRO A 120 12.21 -0.19 -7.07
C PRO A 120 13.05 -1.21 -6.30
N THR A 121 13.71 -2.09 -7.04
CA THR A 121 14.70 -3.05 -6.55
C THR A 121 16.14 -2.61 -6.91
N LEU A 122 17.14 -3.46 -6.66
CA LEU A 122 18.51 -3.23 -7.14
C LEU A 122 18.72 -3.67 -8.59
N ASP A 123 17.81 -4.48 -9.15
CA ASP A 123 17.89 -4.98 -10.52
C ASP A 123 17.32 -3.97 -11.51
N ALA A 124 18.16 -3.49 -12.43
CA ALA A 124 17.78 -2.47 -13.40
C ALA A 124 16.77 -2.97 -14.44
N GLU A 125 16.83 -4.24 -14.84
CA GLU A 125 15.88 -4.81 -15.79
C GLU A 125 14.51 -5.01 -15.16
N ARG A 126 14.48 -5.56 -13.93
CA ARG A 126 13.27 -5.66 -13.15
C ARG A 126 12.63 -4.29 -12.90
N ASN A 127 13.44 -3.27 -12.63
CA ASN A 127 12.95 -1.91 -12.42
C ASN A 127 12.25 -1.32 -13.65
N ARG A 128 12.67 -1.64 -14.87
CA ARG A 128 11.93 -1.24 -16.10
C ARG A 128 10.50 -1.81 -16.08
N ARG A 129 10.36 -3.08 -15.74
CA ARG A 129 9.05 -3.75 -15.64
C ARG A 129 8.20 -3.21 -14.48
N ILE A 130 8.83 -2.89 -13.34
CA ILE A 130 8.15 -2.28 -12.21
C ILE A 130 7.68 -0.86 -12.55
N ALA A 131 8.48 -0.07 -13.29
CA ALA A 131 8.08 1.26 -13.73
C ALA A 131 6.80 1.23 -14.56
N ASP A 132 6.74 0.34 -15.56
CA ASP A 132 5.56 0.17 -16.41
C ASP A 132 4.34 -0.29 -15.60
N LEU A 133 4.54 -1.22 -14.66
CA LEU A 133 3.48 -1.70 -13.78
C LEU A 133 2.98 -0.60 -12.84
N SER A 134 3.89 0.17 -12.24
CA SER A 134 3.56 1.31 -11.36
C SER A 134 2.77 2.38 -12.10
N ALA A 135 3.18 2.73 -13.33
CA ALA A 135 2.46 3.67 -14.17
C ALA A 135 1.04 3.16 -14.52
N ALA A 136 0.92 1.87 -14.83
CA ALA A 136 -0.35 1.23 -15.11
C ALA A 136 -1.30 1.25 -13.89
N TYR A 137 -0.79 1.01 -12.69
CA TYR A 137 -1.55 1.08 -11.46
C TYR A 137 -1.97 2.52 -11.12
N ALA A 138 -1.07 3.49 -11.30
CA ALA A 138 -1.39 4.90 -11.12
C ALA A 138 -2.55 5.36 -12.02
N ASP A 139 -2.53 4.97 -13.29
CA ASP A 139 -3.61 5.27 -14.25
C ASP A 139 -4.96 4.68 -13.79
N VAL A 140 -4.97 3.42 -13.35
CA VAL A 140 -6.19 2.75 -12.85
C VAL A 140 -6.80 3.52 -11.67
N VAL A 141 -5.95 3.89 -10.71
CA VAL A 141 -6.38 4.48 -9.42
C VAL A 141 -6.84 5.92 -9.59
N THR A 142 -6.06 6.72 -10.32
CA THR A 142 -6.34 8.15 -10.51
C THR A 142 -7.59 8.41 -11.36
N ARG A 143 -7.84 7.58 -12.39
CA ARG A 143 -9.08 7.64 -13.18
C ARG A 143 -10.35 7.34 -12.36
N ARG A 144 -10.20 6.69 -11.22
CA ARG A 144 -11.29 6.37 -10.29
C ARG A 144 -11.37 7.32 -9.10
N ASN A 145 -10.63 8.45 -9.15
CA ASN A 145 -10.55 9.46 -8.11
C ASN A 145 -10.13 8.91 -6.73
N HIS A 146 -9.23 7.94 -6.74
CA HIS A 146 -8.59 7.42 -5.53
C HIS A 146 -7.13 7.90 -5.43
N VAL A 147 -6.54 7.72 -4.25
CA VAL A 147 -5.18 8.16 -3.97
C VAL A 147 -4.16 7.08 -4.39
N TYR A 148 -3.19 7.48 -5.21
CA TYR A 148 -2.03 6.65 -5.53
C TYR A 148 -0.76 7.27 -4.96
N VAL A 149 -0.02 6.53 -4.17
CA VAL A 149 1.29 6.93 -3.65
C VAL A 149 2.38 6.29 -4.49
N ASP A 150 3.05 7.09 -5.30
CA ASP A 150 4.22 6.65 -6.06
C ASP A 150 5.42 6.47 -5.13
N THR A 151 5.89 5.25 -4.98
CA THR A 151 7.12 4.91 -4.28
C THR A 151 8.26 4.59 -5.25
N PHE A 152 7.96 4.31 -6.52
CA PHE A 152 8.96 3.92 -7.50
C PHE A 152 9.91 5.07 -7.86
N ASN A 153 9.35 6.14 -8.43
CA ASN A 153 10.17 7.24 -8.93
C ASN A 153 11.02 7.92 -7.84
N PRO A 154 10.48 8.24 -6.65
CA PRO A 154 11.28 8.88 -5.59
C PRO A 154 12.41 8.00 -5.06
N LEU A 155 12.24 6.68 -5.08
CA LEU A 155 13.21 5.75 -4.49
C LEU A 155 14.21 5.18 -5.50
N LEU A 156 13.95 5.28 -6.81
CA LEU A 156 14.76 4.64 -7.86
C LEU A 156 16.26 4.99 -7.76
N HIS A 157 16.57 6.25 -7.50
CA HIS A 157 17.94 6.74 -7.36
C HIS A 157 18.27 7.21 -5.95
N HIS A 158 17.40 6.92 -4.98
CA HIS A 158 17.60 7.34 -3.59
C HIS A 158 18.72 6.52 -2.95
N GLU A 159 19.80 7.16 -2.55
CA GLU A 159 21.00 6.49 -2.04
C GLU A 159 20.70 5.63 -0.80
N GLN A 160 20.01 6.19 0.18
CA GLN A 160 19.68 5.46 1.42
C GLN A 160 18.81 4.24 1.15
N TRP A 161 17.85 4.31 0.19
CA TRP A 161 17.04 3.18 -0.23
C TRP A 161 17.91 2.06 -0.79
N ARG A 162 18.78 2.39 -1.75
CA ARG A 162 19.67 1.42 -2.41
C ARG A 162 20.66 0.78 -1.44
N ASN A 163 21.23 1.58 -0.54
CA ASN A 163 22.14 1.09 0.49
C ASN A 163 21.44 0.14 1.47
N ASP A 164 20.21 0.47 1.88
CA ASP A 164 19.41 -0.37 2.76
C ASP A 164 19.10 -1.72 2.12
N LEU A 165 18.68 -1.75 0.86
CA LEU A 165 18.45 -2.98 0.11
C LEU A 165 19.73 -3.82 -0.04
N ALA A 166 20.85 -3.18 -0.37
CA ALA A 166 22.12 -3.86 -0.55
C ALA A 166 22.64 -4.51 0.74
N ALA A 167 22.39 -3.88 1.87
CA ALA A 167 22.79 -4.37 3.20
C ALA A 167 21.82 -5.46 3.74
N ASN A 168 20.65 -5.66 3.15
CA ASN A 168 19.57 -6.50 3.67
C ASN A 168 19.04 -7.51 2.65
N ASP A 169 19.93 -8.09 1.85
CA ASP A 169 19.61 -9.13 0.86
C ASP A 169 18.48 -8.75 -0.10
N GLY A 170 18.52 -7.50 -0.58
CA GLY A 170 17.54 -6.95 -1.53
C GLY A 170 16.17 -6.61 -0.92
N LYS A 171 16.00 -6.76 0.38
CA LYS A 171 14.76 -6.43 1.10
C LYS A 171 14.90 -5.09 1.83
N PRO A 172 13.84 -4.30 1.95
CA PRO A 172 13.89 -3.11 2.79
C PRO A 172 14.14 -3.49 4.25
N GLY A 173 15.07 -2.80 4.89
CA GLY A 173 15.24 -2.83 6.33
C GLY A 173 14.50 -1.68 7.00
N GLN A 174 14.95 -1.33 8.19
CA GLN A 174 14.34 -0.26 8.97
C GLN A 174 14.31 1.09 8.23
N SER A 175 15.39 1.44 7.54
CA SER A 175 15.53 2.69 6.79
C SER A 175 14.62 2.71 5.57
N GLY A 176 14.62 1.64 4.77
CA GLY A 176 13.80 1.52 3.58
C GLY A 176 12.31 1.60 3.88
N TYR A 177 11.84 0.89 4.89
CA TYR A 177 10.46 1.02 5.35
C TYR A 177 10.12 2.39 5.92
N GLY A 178 11.10 3.06 6.53
CA GLY A 178 10.97 4.46 6.96
C GLY A 178 10.73 5.41 5.78
N LEU A 179 11.44 5.22 4.68
CA LEU A 179 11.27 6.03 3.46
C LEU A 179 9.91 5.81 2.81
N ILE A 180 9.44 4.56 2.69
CA ILE A 180 8.08 4.27 2.19
C ILE A 180 7.04 4.93 3.10
N ALA A 181 7.16 4.79 4.41
CA ALA A 181 6.24 5.40 5.36
C ALA A 181 6.21 6.93 5.24
N TRP A 182 7.38 7.55 5.05
CA TRP A 182 7.46 8.99 4.83
C TRP A 182 6.70 9.41 3.57
N LEU A 183 6.89 8.69 2.45
CA LEU A 183 6.16 8.96 1.20
C LEU A 183 4.66 8.84 1.39
N VAL A 184 4.19 7.79 2.06
CA VAL A 184 2.75 7.58 2.31
C VAL A 184 2.17 8.73 3.13
N LEU A 185 2.83 9.11 4.22
CA LEU A 185 2.37 10.19 5.11
C LEU A 185 2.27 11.53 4.38
N HIS A 186 3.28 11.88 3.55
CA HIS A 186 3.36 13.20 2.90
C HIS A 186 2.70 13.26 1.52
N ARG A 187 2.19 12.14 1.00
CA ARG A 187 1.58 12.07 -0.33
C ARG A 187 0.13 11.63 -0.31
N GLY A 188 -0.61 12.08 0.70
CA GLY A 188 -2.06 11.94 0.71
C GLY A 188 -2.67 11.21 1.89
N TRP A 189 -1.90 10.62 2.82
CA TRP A 189 -2.43 9.87 3.95
C TRP A 189 -3.42 10.67 4.80
N TYR A 190 -3.00 11.83 5.28
CA TYR A 190 -3.82 12.66 6.17
C TYR A 190 -5.06 13.21 5.46
N SER A 191 -4.92 13.72 4.24
CA SER A 191 -6.03 14.20 3.43
C SER A 191 -7.01 13.07 3.07
N TRP A 192 -6.50 11.88 2.75
CA TRP A 192 -7.31 10.70 2.49
C TRP A 192 -8.13 10.28 3.72
N LEU A 193 -7.58 10.40 4.91
CA LEU A 193 -8.27 10.14 6.18
C LEU A 193 -9.14 11.33 6.64
N ASN A 194 -9.04 12.51 6.03
CA ASN A 194 -9.58 13.78 6.53
C ASN A 194 -9.13 14.02 7.99
N LEU A 195 -7.85 13.84 8.25
CA LEU A 195 -7.20 14.12 9.53
C LEU A 195 -6.20 15.28 9.35
N PRO A 196 -5.96 16.10 10.39
CA PRO A 196 -4.91 17.11 10.34
C PRO A 196 -3.53 16.45 10.26
N GLU A 197 -2.63 17.10 9.53
CA GLU A 197 -1.21 16.72 9.59
C GLU A 197 -0.67 17.06 10.99
N PRO A 198 0.13 16.18 11.60
CA PRO A 198 0.81 16.50 12.85
C PRO A 198 1.77 17.68 12.64
N VAL A 199 1.74 18.64 13.57
CA VAL A 199 2.67 19.79 13.62
C VAL A 199 4.06 19.31 14.01
#